data_b46214c7120b4e3a2accd3bc9dc046eb
#
_entry.id   b46214c7120b4e3a2accd3bc9dc046eb
#
_cell.length_a   1.000
_cell.length_b   1.000
_cell.length_c   1.000
_cell.angle_alpha   90.00
_cell.angle_beta   90.00
_cell.angle_gamma   90.00
#
_symmetry.space_group_name_H-M   'P 1'
#
loop_
_entity.id
_entity.type
_entity.pdbx_description
1 polymer ?
#
loop_
_entity_poly.entity_id
_entity_poly.type
_entity_poly.pdbx_seq_one_letter_code
_entity_poly.pdbx_strand_id
1 'polypeptide(L)'
;PEGPNIGLISSLCVYAKINRLGFIETPYRKVENGKVNLKEFAYYSAEEEEGKLIAQANATLNDDGSFEHDAIKARLEADYPIVEPTDISMMDVAPNQIASIAASLIPFLEHDDANRALMGSNMMRQAVPLLLPQSPIVGTGLEKQVASDSRVLINAEANGIVKYVDANEIVIK
;
A
#
# COMPACT_ATOMS: atom_id res chain seq x y z
N PRO A 1 13.98 10.63 -2.54
CA PRO A 1 15.12 11.52 -2.30
C PRO A 1 15.27 12.54 -3.43
N GLU A 2 15.90 13.66 -3.09
CA GLU A 2 16.16 14.78 -3.99
C GLU A 2 17.66 15.12 -3.93
N GLY A 3 18.23 15.61 -5.04
CA GLY A 3 19.64 15.96 -5.10
C GLY A 3 20.56 14.79 -5.44
N PRO A 4 21.79 14.68 -4.85
CA PRO A 4 22.78 13.69 -5.25
C PRO A 4 22.34 12.22 -5.15
N ASN A 5 21.38 11.93 -4.28
CA ASN A 5 20.87 10.58 -4.02
C ASN A 5 19.65 10.21 -4.85
N ILE A 6 19.27 11.02 -5.84
CA ILE A 6 18.10 10.74 -6.68
C ILE A 6 18.28 9.42 -7.43
N GLY A 7 17.27 8.55 -7.38
CA GLY A 7 17.30 7.22 -7.98
C GLY A 7 18.14 6.17 -7.25
N LEU A 8 18.94 6.56 -6.25
CA LEU A 8 19.76 5.63 -5.47
C LEU A 8 19.07 5.15 -4.18
N ILE A 9 18.16 5.96 -3.65
CA ILE A 9 17.40 5.64 -2.45
C ILE A 9 15.93 5.52 -2.83
N SER A 10 15.33 4.38 -2.56
CA SER A 10 13.92 4.09 -2.80
C SER A 10 13.23 3.62 -1.52
N SER A 11 11.92 3.51 -1.57
CA SER A 11 11.10 3.03 -0.46
C SER A 11 10.25 1.86 -0.91
N LEU A 12 9.90 0.96 0.01
CA LEU A 12 8.93 -0.09 -0.26
C LEU A 12 7.55 0.52 -0.53
N CYS A 13 6.80 -0.13 -1.43
CA CYS A 13 5.39 0.17 -1.64
C CYS A 13 4.55 -0.30 -0.45
N VAL A 14 3.34 0.24 -0.37
CA VAL A 14 2.34 -0.21 0.60
C VAL A 14 2.04 -1.70 0.38
N TYR A 15 1.92 -2.45 1.47
CA TYR A 15 1.74 -3.91 1.51
C TYR A 15 2.93 -4.76 1.04
N ALA A 16 4.01 -4.17 0.53
CA ALA A 16 5.22 -4.92 0.22
C ALA A 16 5.87 -5.47 1.49
N LYS A 17 6.39 -6.68 1.43
CA LYS A 17 7.13 -7.31 2.52
C LYS A 17 8.40 -7.97 2.00
N ILE A 18 9.30 -8.29 2.90
CA ILE A 18 10.52 -9.02 2.60
C ILE A 18 10.33 -10.47 3.07
N ASN A 19 10.58 -11.42 2.17
CA ASN A 19 10.48 -12.85 2.49
C ASN A 19 11.70 -13.33 3.32
N ARG A 20 11.68 -14.60 3.72
CA ARG A 20 12.77 -15.20 4.52
C ARG A 20 14.13 -15.24 3.79
N LEU A 21 14.12 -15.17 2.47
CA LEU A 21 15.33 -15.18 1.63
C LEU A 21 15.85 -13.77 1.35
N GLY A 22 15.13 -12.71 1.76
CA GLY A 22 15.51 -11.32 1.54
C GLY A 22 14.93 -10.70 0.27
N PHE A 23 14.05 -11.37 -0.47
CA PHE A 23 13.38 -10.83 -1.65
C PHE A 23 12.12 -10.06 -1.27
N ILE A 24 11.83 -9.01 -2.04
CA ILE A 24 10.61 -8.22 -1.91
C ILE A 24 9.46 -8.97 -2.58
N GLU A 25 8.35 -9.08 -1.86
CA GLU A 25 7.10 -9.66 -2.34
C GLU A 25 5.96 -8.67 -2.21
N THR A 26 5.03 -8.69 -3.14
CA THR A 26 3.81 -7.90 -3.15
C THR A 26 2.58 -8.79 -3.24
N PRO A 27 1.43 -8.38 -2.63
CA PRO A 27 0.22 -9.19 -2.67
C PRO A 27 -0.55 -8.95 -3.97
N TYR A 28 -1.04 -10.03 -4.55
CA TYR A 28 -1.96 -10.02 -5.69
C TYR A 28 -3.11 -10.98 -5.47
N ARG A 29 -4.25 -10.69 -6.05
CA ARG A 29 -5.38 -11.62 -6.18
C ARG A 29 -5.19 -12.46 -7.42
N LYS A 30 -5.41 -13.74 -7.29
CA LYS A 30 -5.33 -14.67 -8.41
C LYS A 30 -6.57 -14.55 -9.28
N VAL A 31 -6.38 -14.56 -10.60
CA VAL A 31 -7.46 -14.57 -11.59
C VAL A 31 -7.40 -15.89 -12.34
N GLU A 32 -8.54 -16.56 -12.45
CA GLU A 32 -8.68 -17.81 -13.18
C GLU A 32 -9.89 -17.71 -14.13
N ASN A 33 -9.65 -17.89 -15.43
CA ASN A 33 -10.68 -17.82 -16.45
C ASN A 33 -11.57 -16.56 -16.40
N GLY A 34 -10.94 -15.39 -16.18
CA GLY A 34 -11.64 -14.12 -16.08
C GLY A 34 -12.39 -13.89 -14.77
N LYS A 35 -12.17 -14.73 -13.75
CA LYS A 35 -12.74 -14.56 -12.41
C LYS A 35 -11.66 -14.30 -11.38
N VAL A 36 -11.87 -13.26 -10.58
CA VAL A 36 -10.96 -12.84 -9.51
C VAL A 36 -11.35 -13.55 -8.21
N ASN A 37 -10.38 -14.14 -7.53
CA ASN A 37 -10.58 -14.64 -6.17
C ASN A 37 -10.60 -13.48 -5.17
N LEU A 38 -11.78 -13.06 -4.75
CA LEU A 38 -11.97 -11.92 -3.85
C LEU A 38 -11.62 -12.23 -2.38
N LYS A 39 -11.56 -13.51 -2.00
CA LYS A 39 -11.38 -13.94 -0.60
C LYS A 39 -9.93 -14.10 -0.21
N GLU A 40 -9.08 -14.42 -1.16
CA GLU A 40 -7.69 -14.75 -0.92
C GLU A 40 -6.76 -13.90 -1.78
N PHE A 41 -5.62 -13.60 -1.23
CA PHE A 41 -4.50 -13.00 -1.95
C PHE A 41 -3.22 -13.77 -1.61
N ALA A 42 -2.28 -13.78 -2.51
CA ALA A 42 -0.98 -14.39 -2.32
C ALA A 42 0.13 -13.37 -2.60
N TYR A 43 1.26 -13.57 -1.97
CA TYR A 43 2.45 -12.75 -2.19
C TYR A 43 3.30 -13.38 -3.28
N TYR A 44 3.76 -12.55 -4.20
CA TYR A 44 4.59 -12.95 -5.32
C TYR A 44 5.85 -12.09 -5.38
N SER A 45 6.95 -12.72 -5.72
CA SER A 45 8.22 -12.06 -6.02
C SER A 45 8.23 -11.47 -7.43
N ALA A 46 9.23 -10.63 -7.73
CA ALA A 46 9.37 -10.04 -9.06
C ALA A 46 9.56 -11.11 -10.17
N GLU A 47 10.25 -12.20 -9.87
CA GLU A 47 10.45 -13.32 -10.80
C GLU A 47 9.13 -14.04 -11.13
N GLU A 48 8.27 -14.20 -10.13
CA GLU A 48 6.96 -14.82 -10.32
C GLU A 48 5.95 -13.90 -11.01
N GLU A 49 6.16 -12.58 -10.92
CA GLU A 49 5.35 -11.55 -11.59
C GLU A 49 5.72 -11.37 -13.07
N GLU A 50 6.97 -11.66 -13.42
CA GLU A 50 7.51 -11.43 -14.76
C GLU A 50 6.67 -12.12 -15.84
N GLY A 51 6.33 -11.37 -16.90
CA GLY A 51 5.54 -11.86 -18.03
C GLY A 51 4.05 -12.09 -17.73
N LYS A 52 3.54 -11.71 -16.57
CA LYS A 52 2.12 -11.86 -16.22
C LYS A 52 1.34 -10.57 -16.43
N LEU A 53 0.11 -10.73 -16.94
CA LEU A 53 -0.84 -9.63 -17.10
C LEU A 53 -1.58 -9.39 -15.78
N ILE A 54 -1.44 -8.17 -15.26
CA ILE A 54 -1.96 -7.78 -13.95
C ILE A 54 -3.04 -6.71 -14.15
N ALA A 55 -4.28 -7.02 -13.77
CA ALA A 55 -5.36 -6.04 -13.79
C ALA A 55 -5.19 -5.01 -12.67
N GLN A 56 -5.60 -3.78 -12.95
CA GLN A 56 -5.60 -2.71 -11.96
C GLN A 56 -6.71 -2.95 -10.91
N ALA A 57 -6.47 -2.52 -9.67
CA ALA A 57 -7.42 -2.70 -8.56
C ALA A 57 -8.75 -1.94 -8.75
N ASN A 58 -8.78 -0.94 -9.62
CA ASN A 58 -9.98 -0.16 -9.96
C ASN A 58 -10.82 -0.75 -11.09
N ALA A 59 -10.43 -1.91 -11.65
CA ALA A 59 -11.25 -2.60 -12.63
C ALA A 59 -12.59 -3.00 -12.02
N THR A 60 -13.68 -2.74 -12.73
CA THR A 60 -15.02 -3.06 -12.26
C THR A 60 -15.28 -4.57 -12.32
N LEU A 61 -15.79 -5.10 -11.23
CA LEU A 61 -16.11 -6.51 -11.08
C LEU A 61 -17.61 -6.67 -10.79
N ASN A 62 -18.19 -7.73 -11.31
CA ASN A 62 -19.50 -8.20 -10.93
C ASN A 62 -19.49 -8.85 -9.53
N ASP A 63 -20.65 -9.08 -8.96
CA ASP A 63 -20.79 -9.72 -7.63
C ASP A 63 -20.21 -11.13 -7.57
N ASP A 64 -20.10 -11.82 -8.71
CA ASP A 64 -19.51 -13.15 -8.82
C ASP A 64 -17.97 -13.15 -9.00
N GLY A 65 -17.35 -11.97 -9.01
CA GLY A 65 -15.91 -11.78 -9.19
C GLY A 65 -15.45 -11.78 -10.66
N SER A 66 -16.34 -11.85 -11.64
CA SER A 66 -16.00 -11.70 -13.05
C SER A 66 -15.82 -10.22 -13.41
N PHE A 67 -15.00 -9.93 -14.42
CA PHE A 67 -14.88 -8.57 -14.94
C PHE A 67 -16.17 -8.16 -15.67
N GLU A 68 -16.58 -6.92 -15.46
CA GLU A 68 -17.78 -6.34 -16.10
C GLU A 68 -17.55 -6.04 -17.58
N HIS A 69 -16.32 -5.70 -17.96
CA HIS A 69 -15.96 -5.31 -19.31
C HIS A 69 -15.14 -6.37 -20.04
N ASP A 70 -15.34 -6.50 -21.34
CA ASP A 70 -14.60 -7.41 -22.21
C ASP A 70 -13.17 -6.92 -22.54
N ALA A 71 -12.89 -5.64 -22.27
CA ALA A 71 -11.59 -5.02 -22.52
C ALA A 71 -11.08 -4.38 -21.22
N ILE A 72 -10.03 -4.96 -20.67
CA ILE A 72 -9.46 -4.56 -19.38
C ILE A 72 -8.07 -3.98 -19.60
N LYS A 73 -7.81 -2.82 -18.97
CA LYS A 73 -6.47 -2.27 -18.92
C LYS A 73 -5.64 -3.06 -17.91
N ALA A 74 -4.63 -3.73 -18.40
CA ALA A 74 -3.69 -4.50 -17.58
C ALA A 74 -2.30 -3.86 -17.61
N ARG A 75 -1.46 -4.24 -16.66
CA ARG A 75 -0.04 -3.92 -16.62
C ARG A 75 0.74 -5.16 -17.03
N LEU A 76 1.69 -4.99 -17.93
CA LEU A 76 2.68 -5.98 -18.33
C LEU A 76 4.05 -5.29 -18.30
N GLU A 77 4.84 -5.54 -17.28
CA GLU A 77 6.13 -4.88 -17.06
C GLU A 77 6.05 -3.35 -17.12
N ALA A 78 6.55 -2.72 -18.18
CA ALA A 78 6.50 -1.26 -18.40
C ALA A 78 5.31 -0.79 -19.26
N ASP A 79 4.56 -1.72 -19.83
CA ASP A 79 3.45 -1.42 -20.74
C ASP A 79 2.08 -1.58 -20.08
N TYR A 80 1.08 -0.94 -20.69
CA TYR A 80 -0.32 -0.99 -20.23
C TYR A 80 -1.25 -1.41 -21.36
N PRO A 81 -1.19 -2.68 -21.80
CA PRO A 81 -2.06 -3.16 -22.86
C PRO A 81 -3.51 -3.26 -22.41
N ILE A 82 -4.41 -3.24 -23.37
CA ILE A 82 -5.81 -3.58 -23.20
C ILE A 82 -5.98 -5.03 -23.65
N VAL A 83 -6.50 -5.87 -22.77
CA VAL A 83 -6.54 -7.32 -22.96
C VAL A 83 -7.93 -7.88 -22.61
N GLU A 84 -8.19 -9.09 -23.02
CA GLU A 84 -9.40 -9.82 -22.64
C GLU A 84 -9.29 -10.33 -21.18
N PRO A 85 -10.42 -10.46 -20.47
CA PRO A 85 -10.42 -10.95 -19.07
C PRO A 85 -9.77 -12.32 -18.89
N THR A 86 -9.81 -13.17 -19.90
CA THR A 86 -9.25 -14.53 -19.89
C THR A 86 -7.72 -14.56 -19.86
N ASP A 87 -7.08 -13.51 -20.36
CA ASP A 87 -5.62 -13.41 -20.44
C ASP A 87 -5.01 -12.89 -19.11
N ILE A 88 -5.84 -12.31 -18.26
CA ILE A 88 -5.39 -11.74 -16.97
C ILE A 88 -5.06 -12.87 -16.00
N SER A 89 -3.85 -12.82 -15.44
CA SER A 89 -3.36 -13.81 -14.49
C SER A 89 -3.54 -13.38 -13.03
N MET A 90 -3.44 -12.08 -12.79
CA MET A 90 -3.46 -11.48 -11.45
C MET A 90 -4.21 -10.15 -11.45
N MET A 91 -4.59 -9.69 -10.25
CA MET A 91 -5.19 -8.38 -10.02
C MET A 91 -4.58 -7.73 -8.79
N ASP A 92 -4.33 -6.44 -8.84
CA ASP A 92 -3.89 -5.66 -7.68
C ASP A 92 -4.93 -5.73 -6.56
N VAL A 93 -4.46 -5.78 -5.31
CA VAL A 93 -5.35 -5.83 -4.13
C VAL A 93 -5.98 -4.48 -3.85
N ALA A 94 -5.22 -3.39 -3.99
CA ALA A 94 -5.66 -2.03 -3.72
C ALA A 94 -4.96 -1.02 -4.66
N PRO A 95 -5.60 0.13 -4.97
CA PRO A 95 -5.00 1.15 -5.84
C PRO A 95 -3.71 1.77 -5.28
N ASN A 96 -3.61 1.91 -3.96
CA ASN A 96 -2.44 2.47 -3.28
C ASN A 96 -1.25 1.52 -3.19
N GLN A 97 -1.40 0.29 -3.62
CA GLN A 97 -0.34 -0.73 -3.62
C GLN A 97 0.88 -0.32 -4.45
N ILE A 98 0.71 0.50 -5.47
CA ILE A 98 1.80 0.96 -6.35
C ILE A 98 2.59 2.14 -5.79
N ALA A 99 2.12 2.77 -4.72
CA ALA A 99 2.73 3.94 -4.12
C ALA A 99 3.50 3.59 -2.84
N SER A 100 4.51 4.40 -2.50
CA SER A 100 5.17 4.32 -1.19
C SER A 100 4.24 4.78 -0.07
N ILE A 101 4.58 4.46 1.18
CA ILE A 101 3.80 4.90 2.35
C ILE A 101 3.68 6.42 2.39
N ALA A 102 4.77 7.16 2.16
CA ALA A 102 4.75 8.62 2.17
C ALA A 102 3.84 9.19 1.07
N ALA A 103 3.91 8.67 -0.15
CA ALA A 103 3.02 9.08 -1.23
C ALA A 103 1.56 8.72 -0.94
N SER A 104 1.30 7.58 -0.32
CA SER A 104 -0.05 7.13 0.03
C SER A 104 -0.70 7.94 1.16
N LEU A 105 0.06 8.75 1.89
CA LEU A 105 -0.45 9.67 2.91
C LEU A 105 -0.83 11.05 2.36
N ILE A 106 -0.60 11.32 1.07
CA ILE A 106 -0.97 12.58 0.43
C ILE A 106 -2.43 12.50 0.00
N PRO A 107 -3.33 13.34 0.57
CA PRO A 107 -4.71 13.39 0.12
C PRO A 107 -4.79 13.93 -1.32
N PHE A 108 -5.67 13.36 -2.14
CA PHE A 108 -5.87 13.78 -3.54
C PHE A 108 -4.59 13.75 -4.39
N LEU A 109 -3.75 12.76 -4.16
CA LEU A 109 -2.46 12.61 -4.86
C LEU A 109 -2.61 12.63 -6.39
N GLU A 110 -3.70 12.07 -6.90
CA GLU A 110 -4.01 12.00 -8.33
C GLU A 110 -4.23 13.37 -9.00
N HIS A 111 -4.46 14.40 -8.21
CA HIS A 111 -4.64 15.79 -8.66
C HIS A 111 -3.37 16.63 -8.52
N ASP A 112 -2.31 16.09 -7.94
CA ASP A 112 -1.05 16.79 -7.72
C ASP A 112 -0.05 16.56 -8.87
N ASP A 113 0.75 17.60 -9.14
CA ASP A 113 1.92 17.46 -9.99
C ASP A 113 2.98 16.56 -9.34
N ALA A 114 3.66 15.74 -10.13
CA ALA A 114 4.66 14.79 -9.65
C ALA A 114 5.80 15.45 -8.85
N ASN A 115 6.25 16.64 -9.28
CA ASN A 115 7.30 17.38 -8.59
C ASN A 115 6.84 17.84 -7.19
N ARG A 116 5.59 18.28 -7.06
CA ARG A 116 5.02 18.71 -5.79
C ARG A 116 4.74 17.53 -4.86
N ALA A 117 4.30 16.41 -5.39
CA ALA A 117 4.14 15.17 -4.63
C ALA A 117 5.48 14.68 -4.06
N LEU A 118 6.56 14.75 -4.84
CA LEU A 118 7.92 14.44 -4.38
C LEU A 118 8.35 15.34 -3.23
N MET A 119 8.16 16.66 -3.37
CA MET A 119 8.49 17.62 -2.30
C MET A 119 7.68 17.35 -1.03
N GLY A 120 6.36 17.12 -1.16
CA GLY A 120 5.47 16.79 -0.04
C GLY A 120 5.87 15.51 0.68
N SER A 121 6.21 14.45 -0.05
CA SER A 121 6.71 13.20 0.50
C SER A 121 8.00 13.39 1.30
N ASN A 122 8.92 14.21 0.78
CA ASN A 122 10.17 14.54 1.49
C ASN A 122 9.91 15.32 2.77
N MET A 123 8.99 16.30 2.73
CA MET A 123 8.65 17.12 3.91
C MET A 123 7.93 16.31 5.00
N MET A 124 7.09 15.34 4.66
CA MET A 124 6.45 14.45 5.65
C MET A 124 7.47 13.69 6.49
N ARG A 125 8.62 13.32 5.94
CA ARG A 125 9.69 12.64 6.68
C ARG A 125 10.47 13.55 7.62
N GLN A 126 10.28 14.86 7.51
CA GLN A 126 10.92 15.89 8.34
C GLN A 126 9.94 16.48 9.37
N ALA A 127 8.79 15.87 9.57
CA ALA A 127 7.77 16.34 10.49
C ALA A 127 8.27 16.35 11.94
N VAL A 128 7.92 17.40 12.68
CA VAL A 128 8.25 17.54 14.09
C VAL A 128 6.98 17.19 14.91
N PRO A 129 7.10 16.36 15.97
CA PRO A 129 5.98 16.05 16.86
C PRO A 129 5.43 17.33 17.52
N LEU A 130 4.12 17.46 17.54
CA LEU A 130 3.45 18.56 18.20
C LEU A 130 3.29 18.29 19.70
N LEU A 131 3.25 19.35 20.51
CA LEU A 131 2.96 19.24 21.95
C LEU A 131 1.56 18.64 22.21
N LEU A 132 0.61 18.99 21.38
CA LEU A 132 -0.74 18.44 21.40
C LEU A 132 -1.05 17.83 20.03
N PRO A 133 -0.80 16.54 19.83
CA PRO A 133 -1.05 15.88 18.56
C PRO A 133 -2.56 15.85 18.25
N GLN A 134 -2.91 16.11 17.00
CA GLN A 134 -4.28 16.02 16.52
C GLN A 134 -4.33 15.21 15.23
N SER A 135 -5.45 14.51 15.00
CA SER A 135 -5.68 13.84 13.74
C SER A 135 -5.91 14.83 12.62
N PRO A 136 -5.48 14.57 11.38
CA PRO A 136 -5.77 15.44 10.25
C PRO A 136 -7.28 15.47 9.96
N ILE A 137 -7.78 16.63 9.56
CA ILE A 137 -9.19 16.79 9.15
C ILE A 137 -9.44 16.06 7.83
N VAL A 138 -8.50 16.15 6.90
CA VAL A 138 -8.52 15.43 5.63
C VAL A 138 -7.35 14.45 5.60
N GLY A 139 -7.65 13.19 5.41
CA GLY A 139 -6.67 12.12 5.40
C GLY A 139 -7.01 11.07 4.35
N THR A 140 -6.12 10.10 4.20
CA THR A 140 -6.25 8.99 3.25
C THR A 140 -6.83 7.72 3.88
N GLY A 141 -6.98 7.69 5.21
CA GLY A 141 -7.40 6.51 5.97
C GLY A 141 -6.26 5.56 6.34
N LEU A 142 -5.05 5.80 5.84
CA LEU A 142 -3.86 4.98 6.13
C LEU A 142 -3.14 5.43 7.41
N GLU A 143 -3.43 6.64 7.92
CA GLU A 143 -2.70 7.29 9.00
C GLU A 143 -2.69 6.46 10.28
N LYS A 144 -3.84 5.89 10.65
CA LYS A 144 -3.95 5.06 11.86
C LYS A 144 -3.07 3.83 11.77
N GLN A 145 -3.09 3.14 10.63
CA GLN A 145 -2.29 1.95 10.40
C GLN A 145 -0.79 2.27 10.42
N VAL A 146 -0.38 3.33 9.73
CA VAL A 146 1.01 3.79 9.70
C VAL A 146 1.51 4.16 11.10
N ALA A 147 0.72 4.89 11.89
CA ALA A 147 1.06 5.25 13.26
C ALA A 147 1.23 4.01 14.16
N SER A 148 0.33 3.04 14.04
CA SER A 148 0.40 1.79 14.78
C SER A 148 1.62 0.96 14.42
N ASP A 149 1.91 0.81 13.13
CA ASP A 149 2.97 -0.05 12.62
C ASP A 149 4.37 0.58 12.72
N SER A 150 4.44 1.90 12.88
CA SER A 150 5.71 2.63 13.03
C SER A 150 6.51 2.25 14.28
N ARG A 151 5.88 1.60 15.26
CA ARG A 151 6.45 1.25 16.57
C ARG A 151 6.94 2.44 17.40
N VAL A 152 6.58 3.65 17.02
CA VAL A 152 6.82 4.88 17.82
C VAL A 152 5.86 4.91 19.01
N LEU A 153 4.66 4.34 18.83
CA LEU A 153 3.65 4.23 19.87
C LEU A 153 3.77 2.89 20.60
N ILE A 154 3.70 2.94 21.92
CA ILE A 154 3.58 1.75 22.75
C ILE A 154 2.10 1.43 22.89
N ASN A 155 1.67 0.35 22.27
CA ASN A 155 0.29 -0.11 22.30
C ASN A 155 0.11 -1.19 23.34
N ALA A 156 -1.07 -1.23 24.01
CA ALA A 156 -1.43 -2.34 24.87
C ALA A 156 -1.57 -3.63 24.04
N GLU A 157 -0.97 -4.73 24.51
CA GLU A 157 -1.00 -6.03 23.82
C GLU A 157 -2.35 -6.74 23.97
N ALA A 158 -3.09 -6.43 25.06
CA ALA A 158 -4.38 -7.03 25.36
C ALA A 158 -5.31 -6.04 26.06
N ASN A 159 -6.59 -6.40 26.15
CA ASN A 159 -7.57 -5.68 26.96
C ASN A 159 -7.28 -5.89 28.44
N GLY A 160 -7.31 -4.83 29.21
CA GLY A 160 -7.06 -4.88 30.65
C GLY A 160 -7.51 -3.61 31.36
N ILE A 161 -7.33 -3.60 32.70
CA ILE A 161 -7.64 -2.45 33.55
C ILE A 161 -6.31 -1.83 34.01
N VAL A 162 -6.15 -0.53 33.74
CA VAL A 162 -4.97 0.22 34.20
C VAL A 162 -5.01 0.36 35.72
N LYS A 163 -3.99 -0.16 36.39
CA LYS A 163 -3.86 -0.10 37.86
C LYS A 163 -2.96 1.03 38.34
N TYR A 164 -1.93 1.33 37.58
CA TYR A 164 -0.94 2.34 37.95
C TYR A 164 -0.42 3.01 36.68
N VAL A 165 -0.20 4.31 36.74
CA VAL A 165 0.39 5.13 35.66
C VAL A 165 1.30 6.17 36.26
N ASP A 166 2.53 6.24 35.76
CA ASP A 166 3.43 7.36 35.95
C ASP A 166 4.14 7.73 34.64
N ALA A 167 5.15 8.60 34.68
CA ALA A 167 5.86 9.06 33.50
C ALA A 167 6.68 7.95 32.80
N ASN A 168 7.00 6.87 33.50
CA ASN A 168 7.92 5.82 33.04
C ASN A 168 7.23 4.46 32.90
N GLU A 169 6.11 4.24 33.59
CA GLU A 169 5.48 2.92 33.71
C GLU A 169 3.97 2.99 33.66
N ILE A 170 3.36 2.04 32.94
CA ILE A 170 1.92 1.78 32.94
C ILE A 170 1.73 0.31 33.28
N VAL A 171 1.04 0.03 34.39
CA VAL A 171 0.73 -1.34 34.82
C VAL A 171 -0.72 -1.67 34.48
N ILE A 172 -0.91 -2.69 33.64
CA ILE A 172 -2.21 -3.20 33.21
C ILE A 172 -2.42 -4.60 33.79
N LYS A 173 -3.64 -4.86 34.29
CA LYS A 173 -4.06 -6.17 34.79
C LYS A 173 -5.24 -6.71 33.98
#